data_e690963e87b9ab635b9d05af4379ae1e
#
_entry.id   e690963e87b9ab635b9d05af4379ae1e
#
_cell.length_a   1.000
_cell.length_b   1.000
_cell.length_c   1.000
_cell.angle_alpha   90.00
_cell.angle_beta   90.00
_cell.angle_gamma   90.00
#
_symmetry.space_group_name_H-M   'P 1'
#
loop_
_entity.id
_entity.type
_entity.pdbx_description
1 polymer ?
#
loop_
_entity_poly.entity_id
_entity_poly.type
_entity_poly.pdbx_seq_one_letter_code
_entity_poly.pdbx_strand_id
1 'polypeptide(L)'
;MRLKDKAALVTGAGQGFGYGIAEAFVREGARVVCLDVKGEVAEAAAKRLGPAAMALKGDVSNRADMERVARAAIDALGRIDIVVNNAGTTHRNKPIMEVEEAEFDRIFAVNVKSIFLAAQAFIPHMRAHGGGVFINVGSTAGLRPRPGLTVYNASKGAVHVMTKSMAVELAPDKIRVCALAPVAGETPLLAMFMGEDTPEKRAAFKATVPLGRFSKPEDIGLAALYLASDDANFLTGVVLEVDGGRCI
;
A
#
# COMPACT_ATOMS: atom_id res chain seq x y z
N MET A 1 -4.90 15.87 -16.08
CA MET A 1 -5.03 15.37 -14.68
C MET A 1 -5.87 14.11 -14.69
N ARG A 2 -5.23 12.99 -14.43
CA ARG A 2 -5.81 11.63 -14.53
C ARG A 2 -6.75 11.29 -13.37
N LEU A 3 -6.64 11.99 -12.24
CA LEU A 3 -7.46 11.79 -11.03
C LEU A 3 -8.24 13.05 -10.65
N LYS A 4 -8.53 13.94 -11.62
CA LYS A 4 -9.33 15.13 -11.37
C LYS A 4 -10.66 14.75 -10.71
N ASP A 5 -11.01 15.50 -9.64
CA ASP A 5 -12.24 15.32 -8.85
C ASP A 5 -12.38 13.99 -8.10
N LYS A 6 -11.34 13.14 -8.10
CA LYS A 6 -11.29 11.89 -7.32
C LYS A 6 -10.84 12.17 -5.88
N ALA A 7 -11.32 11.35 -4.97
CA ALA A 7 -10.94 11.35 -3.56
C ALA A 7 -10.30 10.01 -3.19
N ALA A 8 -9.14 10.07 -2.52
CA ALA A 8 -8.35 8.90 -2.19
C ALA A 8 -8.00 8.84 -0.70
N LEU A 9 -7.98 7.65 -0.13
CA LEU A 9 -7.31 7.35 1.14
C LEU A 9 -6.03 6.56 0.84
N VAL A 10 -4.91 6.99 1.43
CA VAL A 10 -3.64 6.25 1.37
C VAL A 10 -3.18 5.93 2.78
N THR A 11 -3.03 4.65 3.11
CA THR A 11 -2.55 4.20 4.43
C THR A 11 -1.02 4.13 4.47
N GLY A 12 -0.41 4.48 5.62
CA GLY A 12 1.04 4.60 5.74
C GLY A 12 1.60 5.70 4.83
N ALA A 13 0.82 6.79 4.65
CA ALA A 13 1.14 7.87 3.71
C ALA A 13 2.16 8.88 4.24
N GLY A 14 2.59 8.74 5.48
CA GLY A 14 3.51 9.70 6.09
C GLY A 14 4.90 9.71 5.47
N GLN A 15 5.34 8.60 4.85
CA GLN A 15 6.68 8.45 4.28
C GLN A 15 6.75 7.33 3.24
N GLY A 16 7.92 7.17 2.59
CA GLY A 16 8.22 6.06 1.69
C GLY A 16 7.22 5.94 0.52
N PHE A 17 6.82 4.71 0.19
CA PHE A 17 5.91 4.45 -0.94
C PHE A 17 4.56 5.11 -0.78
N GLY A 18 3.99 5.10 0.44
CA GLY A 18 2.69 5.74 0.70
C GLY A 18 2.72 7.24 0.43
N TYR A 19 3.80 7.92 0.82
CA TYR A 19 3.98 9.34 0.48
C TYR A 19 4.09 9.55 -1.04
N GLY A 20 4.91 8.74 -1.74
CA GLY A 20 5.05 8.84 -3.20
C GLY A 20 3.75 8.59 -3.95
N ILE A 21 2.88 7.69 -3.45
CA ILE A 21 1.54 7.45 -4.00
C ILE A 21 0.67 8.68 -3.78
N ALA A 22 0.61 9.20 -2.55
CA ALA A 22 -0.17 10.40 -2.22
C ALA A 22 0.26 11.61 -3.05
N GLU A 23 1.58 11.81 -3.22
CA GLU A 23 2.16 12.88 -4.05
C GLU A 23 1.76 12.75 -5.52
N ALA A 24 1.85 11.55 -6.11
CA ALA A 24 1.43 11.31 -7.48
C ALA A 24 -0.07 11.59 -7.67
N PHE A 25 -0.90 11.21 -6.70
CA PHE A 25 -2.34 11.43 -6.76
C PHE A 25 -2.72 12.91 -6.65
N VAL A 26 -2.11 13.64 -5.72
CA VAL A 26 -2.32 15.10 -5.58
C VAL A 26 -1.89 15.83 -6.85
N ARG A 27 -0.73 15.50 -7.40
CA ARG A 27 -0.23 16.10 -8.65
C ARG A 27 -1.18 15.89 -9.82
N GLU A 28 -1.94 14.80 -9.81
CA GLU A 28 -2.92 14.46 -10.85
C GLU A 28 -4.37 14.83 -10.48
N GLY A 29 -4.54 15.70 -9.49
CA GLY A 29 -5.79 16.37 -9.20
C GLY A 29 -6.70 15.67 -8.19
N ALA A 30 -6.24 14.63 -7.51
CA ALA A 30 -7.00 14.00 -6.43
C ALA A 30 -6.93 14.81 -5.13
N ARG A 31 -7.99 14.71 -4.32
CA ARG A 31 -7.94 15.04 -2.90
C ARG A 31 -7.56 13.79 -2.11
N VAL A 32 -6.57 13.91 -1.22
CA VAL A 32 -5.96 12.74 -0.58
C VAL A 32 -6.02 12.83 0.94
N VAL A 33 -6.50 11.76 1.58
CA VAL A 33 -6.34 11.52 3.02
C VAL A 33 -5.06 10.74 3.23
N CYS A 34 -4.11 11.34 3.92
CA CYS A 34 -2.89 10.71 4.39
C CYS A 34 -3.14 10.07 5.76
N LEU A 35 -3.29 8.75 5.81
CA LEU A 35 -3.46 8.02 7.06
C LEU A 35 -2.12 7.45 7.54
N ASP A 36 -1.78 7.70 8.80
CA ASP A 36 -0.63 7.05 9.44
C ASP A 36 -0.93 6.78 10.93
N VAL A 37 -0.29 5.77 11.50
CA VAL A 37 -0.38 5.50 12.94
C VAL A 37 0.31 6.58 13.76
N LYS A 38 1.30 7.25 13.18
CA LYS A 38 1.98 8.43 13.72
C LYS A 38 1.35 9.70 13.16
N GLY A 39 0.47 10.33 13.93
CA GLY A 39 -0.28 11.51 13.48
C GLY A 39 0.64 12.64 12.98
N GLU A 40 1.73 12.92 13.70
CA GLU A 40 2.71 13.94 13.33
C GLU A 40 3.37 13.70 11.97
N VAL A 41 3.56 12.42 11.60
CA VAL A 41 4.16 12.05 10.30
C VAL A 41 3.13 12.24 9.17
N ALA A 42 1.85 11.90 9.42
CA ALA A 42 0.76 12.16 8.49
C ALA A 42 0.55 13.67 8.26
N GLU A 43 0.56 14.47 9.33
CA GLU A 43 0.42 15.93 9.26
C GLU A 43 1.55 16.58 8.47
N ALA A 44 2.80 16.17 8.73
CA ALA A 44 3.95 16.65 7.98
C ALA A 44 3.85 16.31 6.48
N ALA A 45 3.39 15.10 6.15
CA ALA A 45 3.16 14.67 4.78
C ALA A 45 2.06 15.50 4.11
N ALA A 46 0.90 15.63 4.73
CA ALA A 46 -0.22 16.42 4.20
C ALA A 46 0.17 17.89 3.98
N LYS A 47 0.91 18.49 4.93
CA LYS A 47 1.43 19.87 4.78
C LYS A 47 2.34 20.04 3.57
N ARG A 48 3.23 19.06 3.31
CA ARG A 48 4.12 19.09 2.13
C ARG A 48 3.36 18.94 0.82
N LEU A 49 2.28 18.15 0.81
CA LEU A 49 1.42 17.91 -0.36
C LEU A 49 0.50 19.10 -0.65
N GLY A 50 0.27 19.99 0.31
CA GLY A 50 -0.53 21.20 0.14
C GLY A 50 -2.04 20.98 0.36
N PRO A 51 -2.88 21.96 -0.09
CA PRO A 51 -4.30 22.03 0.31
C PRO A 51 -5.18 20.87 -0.20
N ALA A 52 -4.72 20.09 -1.16
CA ALA A 52 -5.43 18.92 -1.66
C ALA A 52 -5.26 17.67 -0.76
N ALA A 53 -4.42 17.76 0.28
CA ALA A 53 -4.16 16.65 1.20
C ALA A 53 -4.58 17.00 2.62
N MET A 54 -5.10 16.02 3.34
CA MET A 54 -5.39 16.11 4.77
C MET A 54 -4.80 14.91 5.51
N ALA A 55 -4.52 15.07 6.79
CA ALA A 55 -3.98 14.03 7.64
C ALA A 55 -5.05 13.42 8.54
N LEU A 56 -4.99 12.09 8.71
CA LEU A 56 -5.71 11.40 9.78
C LEU A 56 -4.73 10.47 10.52
N LYS A 57 -4.89 10.38 11.84
CA LYS A 57 -4.20 9.39 12.66
C LYS A 57 -5.08 8.16 12.85
N GLY A 58 -4.52 6.95 12.68
CA GLY A 58 -5.24 5.70 12.98
C GLY A 58 -4.37 4.47 12.76
N ASP A 59 -4.64 3.43 13.53
CA ASP A 59 -4.04 2.11 13.36
C ASP A 59 -4.90 1.28 12.40
N VAL A 60 -4.35 0.93 11.25
CA VAL A 60 -5.03 0.13 10.22
C VAL A 60 -5.40 -1.28 10.70
N SER A 61 -4.75 -1.79 11.73
CA SER A 61 -5.04 -3.10 12.32
C SER A 61 -6.19 -3.08 13.34
N ASN A 62 -6.68 -1.89 13.71
CA ASN A 62 -7.75 -1.66 14.68
C ASN A 62 -9.07 -1.31 13.96
N ARG A 63 -10.12 -2.09 14.23
CA ARG A 63 -11.45 -1.89 13.61
C ARG A 63 -12.04 -0.51 13.92
N ALA A 64 -12.07 -0.12 15.20
CA ALA A 64 -12.68 1.14 15.62
C ALA A 64 -11.97 2.35 14.99
N ASP A 65 -10.64 2.28 14.85
CA ASP A 65 -9.87 3.30 14.15
C ASP A 65 -10.24 3.37 12.67
N MET A 66 -10.33 2.22 11.97
CA MET A 66 -10.68 2.21 10.55
C MET A 66 -12.10 2.71 10.28
N GLU A 67 -13.05 2.39 11.15
CA GLU A 67 -14.42 2.91 11.07
C GLU A 67 -14.47 4.43 11.31
N ARG A 68 -13.73 4.93 12.31
CA ARG A 68 -13.59 6.36 12.59
C ARG A 68 -12.94 7.11 11.43
N VAL A 69 -11.85 6.54 10.88
CA VAL A 69 -11.12 7.10 9.73
C VAL A 69 -12.02 7.15 8.50
N ALA A 70 -12.79 6.09 8.23
CA ALA A 70 -13.69 6.06 7.08
C ALA A 70 -14.76 7.16 7.18
N ARG A 71 -15.42 7.29 8.35
CA ARG A 71 -16.38 8.38 8.58
C ARG A 71 -15.73 9.75 8.37
N ALA A 72 -14.60 10.02 9.03
CA ALA A 72 -13.92 11.31 8.92
C ALA A 72 -13.47 11.64 7.48
N ALA A 73 -12.99 10.65 6.73
CA ALA A 73 -12.58 10.82 5.34
C ALA A 73 -13.77 11.12 4.43
N ILE A 74 -14.87 10.40 4.59
CA ILE A 74 -16.11 10.59 3.81
C ILE A 74 -16.73 11.95 4.14
N ASP A 75 -16.82 12.33 5.41
CA ASP A 75 -17.37 13.62 5.84
C ASP A 75 -16.58 14.79 5.28
N ALA A 76 -15.24 14.69 5.27
CA ALA A 76 -14.38 15.76 4.79
C ALA A 76 -14.34 15.88 3.25
N LEU A 77 -14.37 14.76 2.53
CA LEU A 77 -14.20 14.73 1.08
C LEU A 77 -15.52 14.52 0.32
N GLY A 78 -16.61 14.15 0.99
CA GLY A 78 -17.92 13.86 0.40
C GLY A 78 -17.99 12.50 -0.32
N ARG A 79 -16.84 11.95 -0.72
CA ARG A 79 -16.72 10.65 -1.40
C ARG A 79 -15.33 10.05 -1.20
N ILE A 80 -15.20 8.75 -1.36
CA ILE A 80 -13.92 8.06 -1.50
C ILE A 80 -14.01 7.13 -2.72
N ASP A 81 -13.21 7.42 -3.73
CA ASP A 81 -13.13 6.66 -4.99
C ASP A 81 -12.01 5.63 -4.96
N ILE A 82 -10.93 5.93 -4.21
CA ILE A 82 -9.69 5.17 -4.23
C ILE A 82 -9.26 4.87 -2.79
N VAL A 83 -9.00 3.60 -2.49
CA VAL A 83 -8.39 3.18 -1.23
C VAL A 83 -7.08 2.46 -1.53
N VAL A 84 -5.97 3.01 -1.00
CA VAL A 84 -4.65 2.40 -1.13
C VAL A 84 -4.23 1.81 0.22
N ASN A 85 -4.23 0.49 0.30
CA ASN A 85 -3.72 -0.28 1.43
C ASN A 85 -2.20 -0.43 1.28
N ASN A 86 -1.46 0.62 1.69
CA ASN A 86 0.00 0.64 1.61
C ASN A 86 0.68 0.38 2.96
N ALA A 87 0.04 0.70 4.08
CA ALA A 87 0.59 0.44 5.41
C ALA A 87 1.08 -1.00 5.53
N GLY A 88 2.29 -1.18 6.00
CA GLY A 88 2.90 -2.50 6.10
C GLY A 88 4.06 -2.52 7.09
N THR A 89 4.34 -3.69 7.62
CA THR A 89 5.43 -3.94 8.56
C THR A 89 6.09 -5.28 8.29
N THR A 90 7.26 -5.49 8.89
CA THR A 90 8.02 -6.75 8.82
C THR A 90 8.71 -7.01 10.16
N HIS A 91 9.29 -8.18 10.32
CA HIS A 91 10.33 -8.43 11.33
C HIS A 91 11.72 -8.20 10.71
N ARG A 92 12.73 -8.08 11.54
CA ARG A 92 14.13 -8.06 11.08
C ARG A 92 14.47 -9.39 10.40
N ASN A 93 15.26 -9.36 9.32
CA ASN A 93 15.70 -10.57 8.64
C ASN A 93 16.40 -11.51 9.63
N LYS A 94 15.81 -12.72 9.84
CA LYS A 94 16.28 -13.76 10.76
C LYS A 94 15.63 -15.11 10.44
N PRO A 95 16.21 -16.25 10.89
CA PRO A 95 15.59 -17.56 10.75
C PRO A 95 14.18 -17.64 11.34
N ILE A 96 13.31 -18.47 10.74
CA ILE A 96 11.91 -18.63 11.21
C ILE A 96 11.82 -19.06 12.67
N MET A 97 12.76 -19.87 13.14
CA MET A 97 12.78 -20.35 14.53
C MET A 97 13.05 -19.25 15.57
N GLU A 98 13.52 -18.08 15.13
CA GLU A 98 13.76 -16.92 15.98
C GLU A 98 12.63 -15.87 15.89
N VAL A 99 11.63 -16.11 15.07
CA VAL A 99 10.48 -15.19 14.93
C VAL A 99 9.51 -15.45 16.07
N GLU A 100 9.22 -14.42 16.86
CA GLU A 100 8.29 -14.48 17.97
C GLU A 100 6.83 -14.48 17.46
N GLU A 101 5.93 -15.14 18.18
CA GLU A 101 4.49 -15.17 17.87
C GLU A 101 3.90 -13.77 17.77
N ALA A 102 4.28 -12.87 18.67
CA ALA A 102 3.85 -11.47 18.62
C ALA A 102 4.28 -10.72 17.35
N GLU A 103 5.43 -11.07 16.77
CA GLU A 103 5.86 -10.52 15.47
C GLU A 103 5.00 -11.06 14.34
N PHE A 104 4.68 -12.37 14.36
CA PHE A 104 3.76 -12.99 13.42
C PHE A 104 2.40 -12.29 13.44
N ASP A 105 1.79 -12.17 14.62
CA ASP A 105 0.47 -11.57 14.80
C ASP A 105 0.45 -10.12 14.32
N ARG A 106 1.44 -9.33 14.69
CA ARG A 106 1.57 -7.94 14.25
C ARG A 106 1.71 -7.81 12.74
N ILE A 107 2.51 -8.67 12.10
CA ILE A 107 2.69 -8.64 10.65
C ILE A 107 1.39 -8.96 9.94
N PHE A 108 0.67 -10.01 10.34
CA PHE A 108 -0.61 -10.36 9.74
C PHE A 108 -1.70 -9.33 10.06
N ALA A 109 -1.72 -8.77 11.27
CA ALA A 109 -2.67 -7.72 11.63
C ALA A 109 -2.49 -6.47 10.73
N VAL A 110 -1.24 -6.02 10.54
CA VAL A 110 -0.96 -4.81 9.75
C VAL A 110 -1.02 -5.08 8.24
N ASN A 111 -0.44 -6.18 7.74
CA ASN A 111 -0.31 -6.38 6.29
C ASN A 111 -1.55 -7.01 5.65
N VAL A 112 -2.33 -7.80 6.38
CA VAL A 112 -3.44 -8.59 5.83
C VAL A 112 -4.79 -8.17 6.41
N LYS A 113 -4.96 -8.23 7.74
CA LYS A 113 -6.22 -7.86 8.40
C LYS A 113 -6.62 -6.42 8.11
N SER A 114 -5.68 -5.50 7.95
CA SER A 114 -5.95 -4.12 7.59
C SER A 114 -6.73 -3.97 6.29
N ILE A 115 -6.42 -4.80 5.27
CA ILE A 115 -7.13 -4.80 3.99
C ILE A 115 -8.59 -5.21 4.18
N PHE A 116 -8.83 -6.26 4.99
CA PHE A 116 -10.18 -6.69 5.35
C PHE A 116 -10.95 -5.58 6.09
N LEU A 117 -10.32 -4.89 7.06
CA LEU A 117 -10.95 -3.80 7.79
C LEU A 117 -11.24 -2.59 6.88
N ALA A 118 -10.33 -2.25 5.97
CA ALA A 118 -10.55 -1.20 4.98
C ALA A 118 -11.70 -1.56 4.02
N ALA A 119 -11.75 -2.81 3.57
CA ALA A 119 -12.84 -3.29 2.73
C ALA A 119 -14.21 -3.11 3.42
N GLN A 120 -14.34 -3.56 4.68
CA GLN A 120 -15.59 -3.41 5.43
C GLN A 120 -15.98 -1.94 5.68
N ALA A 121 -14.99 -1.06 5.86
CA ALA A 121 -15.24 0.35 6.14
C ALA A 121 -15.64 1.16 4.90
N PHE A 122 -15.12 0.82 3.70
CA PHE A 122 -15.27 1.65 2.51
C PHE A 122 -16.17 1.05 1.42
N ILE A 123 -16.29 -0.28 1.29
CA ILE A 123 -17.12 -0.92 0.26
C ILE A 123 -18.59 -0.47 0.30
N PRO A 124 -19.27 -0.36 1.46
CA PRO A 124 -20.65 0.11 1.50
C PRO A 124 -20.83 1.50 0.88
N HIS A 125 -19.89 2.40 1.17
CA HIS A 125 -19.87 3.74 0.59
C HIS A 125 -19.61 3.72 -0.93
N MET A 126 -18.59 2.95 -1.38
CA MET A 126 -18.29 2.83 -2.81
C MET A 126 -19.46 2.24 -3.62
N ARG A 127 -20.16 1.23 -3.09
CA ARG A 127 -21.39 0.67 -3.69
C ARG A 127 -22.44 1.74 -3.92
N ALA A 128 -22.69 2.58 -2.92
CA ALA A 128 -23.68 3.64 -2.97
C ALA A 128 -23.29 4.78 -3.94
N HIS A 129 -22.02 4.91 -4.31
CA HIS A 129 -21.48 5.99 -5.14
C HIS A 129 -20.95 5.55 -6.51
N GLY A 130 -21.37 4.36 -6.98
CA GLY A 130 -21.11 3.91 -8.35
C GLY A 130 -19.80 3.17 -8.57
N GLY A 131 -19.17 2.69 -7.50
CA GLY A 131 -17.94 1.87 -7.56
C GLY A 131 -16.69 2.60 -7.07
N GLY A 132 -15.53 2.04 -7.39
CA GLY A 132 -14.23 2.59 -6.97
C GLY A 132 -13.06 1.64 -7.26
N VAL A 133 -11.91 1.90 -6.63
CA VAL A 133 -10.75 1.03 -6.75
C VAL A 133 -10.01 0.85 -5.43
N PHE A 134 -9.68 -0.40 -5.12
CA PHE A 134 -8.71 -0.76 -4.08
C PHE A 134 -7.37 -1.07 -4.73
N ILE A 135 -6.30 -0.51 -4.18
CA ILE A 135 -4.92 -0.83 -4.55
C ILE A 135 -4.21 -1.35 -3.32
N ASN A 136 -3.83 -2.62 -3.34
CA ASN A 136 -3.13 -3.27 -2.23
C ASN A 136 -1.62 -3.29 -2.52
N VAL A 137 -0.81 -2.76 -1.62
CA VAL A 137 0.64 -2.83 -1.77
C VAL A 137 1.14 -4.17 -1.21
N GLY A 138 1.29 -5.11 -2.14
CA GLY A 138 1.94 -6.40 -1.92
C GLY A 138 3.46 -6.30 -1.80
N SER A 139 4.17 -7.20 -2.44
CA SER A 139 5.64 -7.19 -2.57
C SER A 139 6.06 -8.29 -3.54
N THR A 140 7.21 -8.14 -4.21
CA THR A 140 7.90 -9.26 -4.88
C THR A 140 8.19 -10.42 -3.92
N ALA A 141 8.26 -10.17 -2.61
CA ALA A 141 8.44 -11.20 -1.59
C ALA A 141 7.29 -12.22 -1.54
N GLY A 142 6.09 -11.85 -1.97
CA GLY A 142 4.95 -12.77 -2.12
C GLY A 142 4.96 -13.58 -3.42
N LEU A 143 5.85 -13.26 -4.37
CA LEU A 143 6.03 -13.95 -5.65
C LEU A 143 7.34 -14.75 -5.67
N ARG A 144 8.43 -14.11 -5.25
CA ARG A 144 9.77 -14.67 -5.15
C ARG A 144 10.29 -14.50 -3.73
N PRO A 145 10.01 -15.46 -2.81
CA PRO A 145 10.33 -15.35 -1.39
C PRO A 145 11.82 -15.15 -1.13
N ARG A 146 12.12 -14.40 -0.07
CA ARG A 146 13.50 -14.16 0.39
C ARG A 146 13.77 -14.94 1.67
N PRO A 147 14.96 -15.54 1.84
CA PRO A 147 15.38 -16.13 3.10
C PRO A 147 15.31 -15.14 4.26
N GLY A 148 15.00 -15.63 5.45
CA GLY A 148 14.96 -14.83 6.68
C GLY A 148 13.74 -13.89 6.82
N LEU A 149 12.76 -13.99 5.93
CA LEU A 149 11.54 -13.15 5.94
C LEU A 149 10.26 -13.98 5.79
N THR A 150 10.25 -15.22 6.27
CA THR A 150 9.18 -16.20 6.00
C THR A 150 7.79 -15.66 6.31
N VAL A 151 7.58 -15.04 7.48
CA VAL A 151 6.26 -14.51 7.89
C VAL A 151 5.86 -13.32 7.03
N TYR A 152 6.80 -12.44 6.72
CA TYR A 152 6.55 -11.32 5.81
C TYR A 152 6.18 -11.81 4.39
N ASN A 153 6.96 -12.76 3.84
CA ASN A 153 6.69 -13.35 2.52
C ASN A 153 5.29 -13.94 2.47
N ALA A 154 4.91 -14.73 3.49
CA ALA A 154 3.59 -15.33 3.60
C ALA A 154 2.48 -14.27 3.66
N SER A 155 2.67 -13.20 4.46
CA SER A 155 1.70 -12.11 4.54
C SER A 155 1.50 -11.41 3.19
N LYS A 156 2.58 -11.22 2.40
CA LYS A 156 2.49 -10.60 1.07
C LYS A 156 1.91 -11.53 0.01
N GLY A 157 2.14 -12.85 0.13
CA GLY A 157 1.40 -13.84 -0.66
C GLY A 157 -0.10 -13.80 -0.37
N ALA A 158 -0.48 -13.71 0.90
CA ALA A 158 -1.88 -13.55 1.31
C ALA A 158 -2.53 -12.28 0.70
N VAL A 159 -1.82 -11.15 0.66
CA VAL A 159 -2.27 -9.91 0.00
C VAL A 159 -2.58 -10.15 -1.49
N HIS A 160 -1.72 -10.89 -2.20
CA HIS A 160 -1.93 -11.17 -3.63
C HIS A 160 -3.17 -12.04 -3.88
N VAL A 161 -3.35 -13.10 -3.08
CA VAL A 161 -4.54 -13.97 -3.18
C VAL A 161 -5.80 -13.20 -2.81
N MET A 162 -5.76 -12.44 -1.71
CA MET A 162 -6.88 -11.61 -1.25
C MET A 162 -7.29 -10.57 -2.30
N THR A 163 -6.32 -9.96 -2.99
CA THR A 163 -6.58 -9.03 -4.11
C THR A 163 -7.40 -9.70 -5.21
N LYS A 164 -7.00 -10.91 -5.63
CA LYS A 164 -7.71 -11.65 -6.69
C LYS A 164 -9.11 -12.07 -6.24
N SER A 165 -9.26 -12.54 -5.00
CA SER A 165 -10.55 -12.95 -4.45
C SER A 165 -11.52 -11.77 -4.36
N MET A 166 -11.07 -10.64 -3.81
CA MET A 166 -11.87 -9.42 -3.74
C MET A 166 -12.23 -8.88 -5.13
N ALA A 167 -11.34 -8.99 -6.12
CA ALA A 167 -11.59 -8.53 -7.48
C ALA A 167 -12.77 -9.27 -8.12
N VAL A 168 -12.86 -10.58 -7.95
CA VAL A 168 -13.98 -11.40 -8.47
C VAL A 168 -15.27 -11.07 -7.73
N GLU A 169 -15.21 -10.97 -6.39
CA GLU A 169 -16.37 -10.72 -5.55
C GLU A 169 -16.98 -9.32 -5.76
N LEU A 170 -16.14 -8.30 -5.98
CA LEU A 170 -16.55 -6.90 -6.04
C LEU A 170 -16.77 -6.35 -7.46
N ALA A 171 -16.47 -7.14 -8.49
CA ALA A 171 -16.68 -6.72 -9.87
C ALA A 171 -18.13 -6.33 -10.21
N PRO A 172 -19.18 -7.04 -9.69
CA PRO A 172 -20.58 -6.62 -9.90
C PRO A 172 -20.90 -5.24 -9.30
N ASP A 173 -20.16 -4.83 -8.27
CA ASP A 173 -20.29 -3.52 -7.61
C ASP A 173 -19.51 -2.39 -8.35
N LYS A 174 -18.90 -2.69 -9.49
CA LYS A 174 -18.00 -1.78 -10.22
C LYS A 174 -16.80 -1.34 -9.38
N ILE A 175 -16.34 -2.18 -8.47
CA ILE A 175 -15.16 -1.94 -7.65
C ILE A 175 -14.02 -2.81 -8.18
N ARG A 176 -12.95 -2.16 -8.67
CA ARG A 176 -11.73 -2.84 -9.09
C ARG A 176 -10.82 -3.07 -7.89
N VAL A 177 -10.13 -4.19 -7.87
CA VAL A 177 -9.14 -4.49 -6.83
C VAL A 177 -7.86 -4.95 -7.52
N CYS A 178 -6.78 -4.21 -7.34
CA CYS A 178 -5.47 -4.50 -7.92
C CYS A 178 -4.39 -4.50 -6.84
N ALA A 179 -3.27 -5.13 -7.11
CA ALA A 179 -2.10 -5.05 -6.25
C ALA A 179 -0.88 -4.51 -7.01
N LEU A 180 -0.01 -3.86 -6.27
CA LEU A 180 1.37 -3.58 -6.67
C LEU A 180 2.29 -4.57 -5.96
N ALA A 181 3.30 -5.07 -6.65
CA ALA A 181 4.36 -5.90 -6.08
C ALA A 181 5.72 -5.20 -6.20
N PRO A 182 6.03 -4.23 -5.31
CA PRO A 182 7.31 -3.55 -5.32
C PRO A 182 8.47 -4.50 -4.97
N VAL A 183 9.63 -4.26 -5.59
CA VAL A 183 10.90 -4.70 -5.04
C VAL A 183 11.29 -3.82 -3.85
N ALA A 184 12.32 -4.21 -3.09
CA ALA A 184 12.86 -3.37 -2.01
C ALA A 184 13.19 -1.96 -2.54
N GLY A 185 12.74 -0.96 -1.80
CA GLY A 185 12.89 0.44 -2.15
C GLY A 185 13.63 1.24 -1.10
N GLU A 186 14.04 2.43 -1.47
CA GLU A 186 14.66 3.41 -0.58
C GLU A 186 13.62 3.97 0.39
N THR A 187 13.28 3.17 1.40
CA THR A 187 12.28 3.48 2.43
C THR A 187 12.84 3.15 3.82
N PRO A 188 12.23 3.67 4.89
CA PRO A 188 12.65 3.36 6.26
C PRO A 188 12.64 1.85 6.63
N LEU A 189 11.93 1.02 5.87
CA LEU A 189 11.91 -0.44 6.09
C LEU A 189 13.11 -1.17 5.50
N LEU A 190 13.95 -0.52 4.68
CA LEU A 190 15.03 -1.19 3.96
C LEU A 190 16.01 -1.90 4.91
N ALA A 191 16.41 -1.24 5.99
CA ALA A 191 17.34 -1.80 6.98
C ALA A 191 16.81 -3.08 7.63
N MET A 192 15.50 -3.15 7.92
CA MET A 192 14.87 -4.34 8.49
C MET A 192 14.89 -5.53 7.50
N PHE A 193 14.62 -5.26 6.22
CA PHE A 193 14.66 -6.27 5.16
C PHE A 193 16.06 -6.84 4.94
N MET A 194 17.10 -6.02 5.11
CA MET A 194 18.47 -6.42 4.89
C MET A 194 19.15 -6.98 6.14
N GLY A 195 18.50 -6.83 7.32
CA GLY A 195 19.07 -7.14 8.63
C GLY A 195 20.08 -6.09 9.08
N GLU A 196 20.98 -5.66 8.18
CA GLU A 196 21.91 -4.53 8.30
C GLU A 196 21.94 -3.77 6.98
N ASP A 197 22.02 -2.46 7.05
CA ASP A 197 22.09 -1.60 5.86
C ASP A 197 23.54 -1.17 5.63
N THR A 198 24.31 -2.01 4.91
CA THR A 198 25.68 -1.73 4.52
C THR A 198 25.83 -1.53 3.01
N PRO A 199 26.86 -0.81 2.54
CA PRO A 199 27.13 -0.64 1.11
C PRO A 199 27.23 -1.96 0.35
N GLU A 200 27.85 -2.99 0.95
CA GLU A 200 28.03 -4.31 0.35
C GLU A 200 26.70 -5.03 0.18
N LYS A 201 25.85 -5.03 1.21
CA LYS A 201 24.50 -5.63 1.15
C LYS A 201 23.63 -4.88 0.14
N ARG A 202 23.72 -3.55 0.09
CA ARG A 202 23.05 -2.74 -0.94
C ARG A 202 23.50 -3.11 -2.34
N ALA A 203 24.81 -3.24 -2.57
CA ALA A 203 25.38 -3.64 -3.86
C ALA A 203 24.93 -5.04 -4.26
N ALA A 204 25.02 -6.01 -3.35
CA ALA A 204 24.59 -7.38 -3.57
C ALA A 204 23.08 -7.46 -3.90
N PHE A 205 22.25 -6.66 -3.22
CA PHE A 205 20.83 -6.61 -3.54
C PHE A 205 20.56 -6.00 -4.93
N LYS A 206 21.19 -4.86 -5.26
CA LYS A 206 21.03 -4.20 -6.58
C LYS A 206 21.45 -5.12 -7.72
N ALA A 207 22.46 -5.97 -7.52
CA ALA A 207 22.91 -6.95 -8.52
C ALA A 207 21.83 -8.01 -8.83
N THR A 208 20.83 -8.18 -7.95
CA THR A 208 19.67 -9.08 -8.20
C THR A 208 18.51 -8.42 -8.92
N VAL A 209 18.60 -7.13 -9.23
CA VAL A 209 17.59 -6.36 -9.96
C VAL A 209 18.13 -6.01 -11.33
N PRO A 210 17.59 -6.50 -12.44
CA PRO A 210 18.10 -6.22 -13.79
C PRO A 210 18.30 -4.73 -14.09
N LEU A 211 17.38 -3.84 -13.65
CA LEU A 211 17.55 -2.40 -13.80
C LEU A 211 18.56 -1.76 -12.84
N GLY A 212 19.27 -2.54 -12.00
CA GLY A 212 20.44 -2.15 -11.22
C GLY A 212 20.20 -1.18 -10.07
N ARG A 213 18.96 -0.97 -9.63
CA ARG A 213 18.64 -0.03 -8.56
C ARG A 213 17.52 -0.49 -7.64
N PHE A 214 17.41 0.11 -6.47
CA PHE A 214 16.21 0.05 -5.65
C PHE A 214 15.06 0.81 -6.31
N SER A 215 13.83 0.42 -6.00
CA SER A 215 12.67 1.25 -6.36
C SER A 215 12.64 2.53 -5.51
N LYS A 216 12.09 3.58 -6.10
CA LYS A 216 11.86 4.87 -5.44
C LYS A 216 10.38 5.04 -5.14
N PRO A 217 9.99 5.89 -4.17
CA PRO A 217 8.59 6.22 -3.93
C PRO A 217 7.84 6.66 -5.19
N GLU A 218 8.50 7.38 -6.09
CA GLU A 218 7.92 7.82 -7.36
C GLU A 218 7.57 6.66 -8.30
N ASP A 219 8.41 5.61 -8.39
CA ASP A 219 8.12 4.44 -9.23
C ASP A 219 6.79 3.79 -8.83
N ILE A 220 6.58 3.67 -7.51
CA ILE A 220 5.37 3.07 -6.96
C ILE A 220 4.18 4.02 -7.07
N GLY A 221 4.42 5.32 -6.89
CA GLY A 221 3.41 6.36 -7.07
C GLY A 221 2.83 6.38 -8.50
N LEU A 222 3.69 6.30 -9.52
CA LEU A 222 3.27 6.28 -10.92
C LEU A 222 2.51 4.99 -11.29
N ALA A 223 2.94 3.85 -10.77
CA ALA A 223 2.22 2.59 -10.97
C ALA A 223 0.85 2.59 -10.29
N ALA A 224 0.76 3.13 -9.06
CA ALA A 224 -0.49 3.31 -8.35
C ALA A 224 -1.43 4.27 -9.11
N LEU A 225 -0.89 5.37 -9.61
CA LEU A 225 -1.63 6.34 -10.43
C LEU A 225 -2.25 5.69 -11.66
N TYR A 226 -1.50 4.86 -12.39
CA TYR A 226 -2.04 4.11 -13.52
C TYR A 226 -3.21 3.23 -13.11
N LEU A 227 -3.04 2.40 -12.08
CA LEU A 227 -4.11 1.51 -11.61
C LEU A 227 -5.33 2.26 -11.04
N ALA A 228 -5.13 3.44 -10.47
CA ALA A 228 -6.19 4.28 -9.93
C ALA A 228 -7.00 4.99 -11.02
N SER A 229 -6.41 5.26 -12.16
CA SER A 229 -6.99 6.04 -13.24
C SER A 229 -7.95 5.24 -14.13
N ASP A 230 -8.69 5.95 -14.97
CA ASP A 230 -9.58 5.35 -15.97
C ASP A 230 -8.82 4.63 -17.08
N ASP A 231 -7.51 4.90 -17.24
CA ASP A 231 -6.64 4.16 -18.19
C ASP A 231 -6.55 2.67 -17.83
N ALA A 232 -6.80 2.32 -16.57
CA ALA A 232 -6.81 0.94 -16.07
C ALA A 232 -8.24 0.40 -15.85
N ASN A 233 -9.27 0.96 -16.48
CA ASN A 233 -10.67 0.63 -16.20
C ASN A 233 -11.05 -0.83 -16.50
N PHE A 234 -10.27 -1.52 -17.35
CA PHE A 234 -10.47 -2.95 -17.66
C PHE A 234 -9.51 -3.88 -16.88
N LEU A 235 -8.81 -3.35 -15.86
CA LEU A 235 -7.91 -4.12 -15.01
C LEU A 235 -8.50 -4.32 -13.62
N THR A 236 -8.72 -5.59 -13.26
CA THR A 236 -9.01 -6.01 -11.88
C THR A 236 -8.34 -7.36 -11.60
N GLY A 237 -7.99 -7.65 -10.33
CA GLY A 237 -7.30 -8.88 -9.93
C GLY A 237 -5.82 -8.93 -10.33
N VAL A 238 -5.27 -7.90 -10.98
CA VAL A 238 -3.86 -7.87 -11.39
C VAL A 238 -2.94 -7.66 -10.18
N VAL A 239 -1.81 -8.35 -10.21
CA VAL A 239 -0.65 -8.08 -9.35
C VAL A 239 0.45 -7.52 -10.25
N LEU A 240 0.59 -6.19 -10.25
CA LEU A 240 1.55 -5.48 -11.09
C LEU A 240 2.92 -5.44 -10.41
N GLU A 241 3.90 -6.11 -10.99
CA GLU A 241 5.27 -6.09 -10.52
C GLU A 241 5.92 -4.74 -10.85
N VAL A 242 6.43 -4.04 -9.82
CA VAL A 242 7.16 -2.78 -9.96
C VAL A 242 8.55 -3.04 -9.37
N ASP A 243 9.34 -3.84 -10.07
CA ASP A 243 10.47 -4.53 -9.48
C ASP A 243 11.78 -4.45 -10.28
N GLY A 244 11.78 -3.76 -11.41
CA GLY A 244 12.96 -3.65 -12.28
C GLY A 244 13.43 -4.98 -12.85
N GLY A 245 12.52 -5.96 -12.98
CA GLY A 245 12.81 -7.30 -13.49
C GLY A 245 13.28 -8.29 -12.43
N ARG A 246 13.09 -7.99 -11.12
CA ARG A 246 13.58 -8.83 -10.01
C ARG A 246 12.95 -10.23 -10.00
N CYS A 247 11.74 -10.39 -10.51
CA CYS A 247 10.98 -11.66 -10.47
C CYS A 247 11.12 -12.54 -11.71
N ILE A 248 11.84 -12.10 -12.73
CA ILE A 248 12.16 -12.89 -13.93
C ILE A 248 13.53 -13.52 -13.85
#